data_ddcab214a487166060d3d7f0341beda5
#
_entry.id   ddcab214a487166060d3d7f0341beda5
#
_cell.length_a   1.000
_cell.length_b   1.000
_cell.length_c   1.000
_cell.angle_alpha   90.00
_cell.angle_beta   90.00
_cell.angle_gamma   90.00
#
_symmetry.space_group_name_H-M   'P 1'
#
loop_
_entity.id
_entity.type
_entity.pdbx_description
1 polymer ?
#
loop_
_entity_poly.entity_id
_entity_poly.type
_entity_poly.pdbx_seq_one_letter_code
_entity_poly.pdbx_strand_id
1 'polypeptide(L)'
;MALKPEEVTSIIAQELKKYKSRMRIDSVGTVIQVGDTIARIHGLDDVMMGELVVFVEKERIVGLVMNLEEDSVGVVIFGTDNPDRDIREGDTVKRTGKIVQVPVGDALVGRVVNALGSPIDGKGPVHHSKTRPIETGSPNVVERQPVCEPIETGIKAIDAMTPIGRGQRELIIGDRQTGKTAIVLDTIINQKSKGVNCIYCAIGQKLSSVVAVHDTLEKAGAMEYTTIVSASSRASASLQYLAPYGACAMGEEFMYSGKHVLVIYDDLSKHAQAYRQLSLLLRRPPGREAYPGDVFYLHSRLLERAAKLNDQLGAGSLTAIPIVETQAGDFTSYIPTNVISITDGQIYLENDLFYAGQRPAINVGLSVSRVGGKAQKKCMRQVAGKLRIDLAQYRELETFTQFGTDLDKATQAQLTRGERVWEILKQEQYKPLSTSKQVMIIYAATKGFLDELPVGSIKKFEAGFYKFIDSNYSDVEHEIESKGELTEEAIKTLDSVITAYLKEFKA
;
A
#
# COMPACT_ATOMS: atom_id res chain seq x y z
N MET A 1 4.95 -76.94 20.35
CA MET A 1 4.04 -76.68 19.21
C MET A 1 4.69 -75.63 18.36
N ALA A 2 5.12 -75.97 17.15
CA ALA A 2 5.65 -74.99 16.20
C ALA A 2 4.47 -74.26 15.55
N LEU A 3 4.44 -72.91 15.62
CA LEU A 3 3.45 -72.10 14.95
C LEU A 3 3.53 -72.33 13.44
N LYS A 4 2.41 -72.54 12.79
CA LYS A 4 2.33 -72.67 11.33
C LYS A 4 2.70 -71.38 10.66
N PRO A 5 3.37 -71.33 9.49
CA PRO A 5 3.76 -70.10 8.79
C PRO A 5 2.60 -69.15 8.53
N GLU A 6 1.40 -69.67 8.29
CA GLU A 6 0.16 -68.90 8.06
C GLU A 6 -0.32 -68.19 9.31
N GLU A 7 -0.13 -68.75 10.51
CA GLU A 7 -0.46 -68.09 11.78
C GLU A 7 0.52 -66.96 12.11
N VAL A 8 1.79 -67.13 11.79
CA VAL A 8 2.81 -66.08 11.95
C VAL A 8 2.51 -64.90 11.02
N THR A 9 2.12 -65.18 9.75
CA THR A 9 1.78 -64.14 8.77
C THR A 9 0.52 -63.41 9.16
N SER A 10 -0.48 -64.10 9.74
CA SER A 10 -1.71 -63.46 10.21
C SER A 10 -1.50 -62.57 11.43
N ILE A 11 -0.65 -62.99 12.35
CA ILE A 11 -0.26 -62.21 13.54
C ILE A 11 0.53 -60.95 13.13
N ILE A 12 1.50 -61.09 12.22
CA ILE A 12 2.26 -59.96 11.68
C ILE A 12 1.33 -58.98 10.93
N ALA A 13 0.38 -59.48 10.11
CA ALA A 13 -0.59 -58.64 9.42
C ALA A 13 -1.55 -57.92 10.38
N GLN A 14 -1.91 -58.60 11.49
CA GLN A 14 -2.77 -57.98 12.52
C GLN A 14 -2.01 -56.96 13.36
N GLU A 15 -0.76 -57.20 13.68
CA GLU A 15 0.12 -56.22 14.35
C GLU A 15 0.47 -55.04 13.44
N LEU A 16 0.72 -55.22 12.15
CA LEU A 16 0.88 -54.20 11.15
C LEU A 16 -0.39 -53.35 10.98
N LYS A 17 -1.59 -53.99 11.01
CA LYS A 17 -2.87 -53.23 11.00
C LYS A 17 -3.04 -52.42 12.28
N LYS A 18 -2.71 -52.94 13.44
CA LYS A 18 -2.74 -52.21 14.71
C LYS A 18 -1.71 -51.07 14.73
N TYR A 19 -0.54 -51.29 14.17
CA TYR A 19 0.50 -50.30 14.04
C TYR A 19 0.05 -49.17 13.12
N LYS A 20 -0.54 -49.46 11.93
CA LYS A 20 -1.14 -48.49 11.05
C LYS A 20 -2.36 -47.76 11.68
N SER A 21 -3.16 -48.42 12.52
CA SER A 21 -4.26 -47.77 13.22
C SER A 21 -3.84 -46.89 14.38
N ARG A 22 -2.70 -47.19 15.03
CA ARG A 22 -2.07 -46.32 16.04
C ARG A 22 -1.32 -45.15 15.40
N MET A 23 -0.83 -45.27 14.17
CA MET A 23 -0.22 -44.15 13.41
C MET A 23 -1.24 -43.16 12.83
N ARG A 24 -2.54 -43.37 12.97
CA ARG A 24 -3.58 -42.41 12.59
C ARG A 24 -3.81 -41.27 13.59
N ILE A 25 -3.01 -41.23 14.65
CA ILE A 25 -3.09 -40.16 15.66
C ILE A 25 -1.91 -39.26 15.41
N ASP A 26 -2.23 -38.10 14.87
CA ASP A 26 -1.38 -36.93 14.63
C ASP A 26 -0.25 -37.16 13.60
N SER A 27 -0.37 -36.57 12.41
CA SER A 27 0.74 -36.51 11.45
C SER A 27 1.91 -35.78 12.11
N VAL A 28 2.89 -36.54 12.52
CA VAL A 28 4.08 -36.07 13.22
C VAL A 28 5.25 -36.23 12.26
N GLY A 29 6.07 -35.19 12.15
CA GLY A 29 7.30 -35.23 11.38
C GLY A 29 8.52 -35.00 12.27
N THR A 30 9.69 -35.25 11.71
CA THR A 30 10.98 -35.07 12.37
C THR A 30 11.82 -34.08 11.56
N VAL A 31 12.44 -33.12 12.23
CA VAL A 31 13.38 -32.19 11.61
C VAL A 31 14.61 -32.93 11.14
N ILE A 32 14.88 -32.94 9.84
CA ILE A 32 16.07 -33.60 9.25
C ILE A 32 17.17 -32.56 8.94
N GLN A 33 16.83 -31.30 8.82
CA GLN A 33 17.79 -30.22 8.60
C GLN A 33 17.19 -28.89 9.09
N VAL A 34 17.99 -28.06 9.73
CA VAL A 34 17.62 -26.69 10.13
C VAL A 34 18.74 -25.73 9.74
N GLY A 35 18.38 -24.52 9.31
CA GLY A 35 19.32 -23.44 9.01
C GLY A 35 18.63 -22.22 8.43
N ASP A 36 19.11 -21.04 8.78
CA ASP A 36 18.66 -19.76 8.21
C ASP A 36 17.13 -19.55 8.22
N THR A 37 16.46 -19.86 9.31
CA THR A 37 14.99 -19.74 9.48
C THR A 37 14.15 -20.78 8.74
N ILE A 38 14.75 -21.81 8.19
CA ILE A 38 14.05 -22.91 7.49
C ILE A 38 14.35 -24.24 8.17
N ALA A 39 13.33 -25.10 8.30
CA ALA A 39 13.47 -26.50 8.64
C ALA A 39 13.00 -27.38 7.48
N ARG A 40 13.73 -28.45 7.21
CA ARG A 40 13.25 -29.56 6.40
C ARG A 40 12.79 -30.66 7.33
N ILE A 41 11.59 -31.15 7.10
CA ILE A 41 10.91 -32.10 7.98
C ILE A 41 10.57 -33.32 7.16
N HIS A 42 10.94 -34.48 7.67
CA HIS A 42 10.54 -35.77 7.12
C HIS A 42 9.24 -36.24 7.79
N GLY A 43 8.36 -36.83 7.03
CA GLY A 43 6.99 -37.15 7.47
C GLY A 43 6.05 -35.97 7.20
N LEU A 44 4.96 -35.87 7.93
CA LEU A 44 3.86 -34.91 7.68
C LEU A 44 3.17 -35.13 6.32
N ASP A 45 2.96 -36.39 5.94
CA ASP A 45 2.47 -36.80 4.61
C ASP A 45 1.15 -36.13 4.19
N ASP A 46 0.28 -35.79 5.16
CA ASP A 46 -1.03 -35.16 4.92
C ASP A 46 -1.01 -33.63 5.10
N VAL A 47 0.15 -32.99 5.27
CA VAL A 47 0.23 -31.56 5.51
C VAL A 47 -0.11 -30.74 4.25
N MET A 48 -0.79 -29.61 4.44
CA MET A 48 -1.16 -28.73 3.34
C MET A 48 -0.15 -27.57 3.16
N MET A 49 -0.01 -27.09 1.94
CA MET A 49 0.69 -25.85 1.67
C MET A 49 0.03 -24.69 2.44
N GLY A 50 0.82 -23.86 3.12
CA GLY A 50 0.31 -22.77 3.96
C GLY A 50 -0.22 -23.20 5.33
N GLU A 51 -0.12 -24.49 5.69
CA GLU A 51 -0.51 -24.97 7.00
C GLU A 51 0.54 -24.58 8.06
N LEU A 52 0.05 -24.26 9.26
CA LEU A 52 0.91 -24.09 10.43
C LEU A 52 1.30 -25.45 11.04
N VAL A 53 2.56 -25.56 11.39
CA VAL A 53 3.10 -26.67 12.18
C VAL A 53 3.70 -26.15 13.48
N VAL A 54 3.69 -27.00 14.52
CA VAL A 54 4.19 -26.65 15.86
C VAL A 54 5.34 -27.60 16.23
N PHE A 55 6.43 -27.05 16.77
CA PHE A 55 7.53 -27.82 17.31
C PHE A 55 7.17 -28.25 18.73
N VAL A 56 6.96 -29.56 18.93
CA VAL A 56 6.31 -30.13 20.14
C VAL A 56 7.04 -29.77 21.43
N GLU A 57 8.36 -29.74 21.42
CA GLU A 57 9.17 -29.42 22.59
C GLU A 57 9.28 -27.92 22.86
N LYS A 58 8.78 -27.09 21.94
CA LYS A 58 8.93 -25.64 21.93
C LYS A 58 7.65 -24.97 21.44
N GLU A 59 6.59 -25.07 22.23
CA GLU A 59 5.22 -24.66 21.90
C GLU A 59 5.06 -23.20 21.37
N ARG A 60 6.05 -22.34 21.60
CA ARG A 60 6.05 -20.94 21.12
C ARG A 60 6.58 -20.78 19.69
N ILE A 61 7.25 -21.83 19.18
CA ILE A 61 7.84 -21.81 17.84
C ILE A 61 6.89 -22.50 16.89
N VAL A 62 6.49 -21.81 15.87
CA VAL A 62 5.60 -22.31 14.81
C VAL A 62 6.30 -22.24 13.46
N GLY A 63 5.89 -23.11 12.56
CA GLY A 63 6.39 -23.13 11.20
C GLY A 63 5.27 -23.00 10.18
N LEU A 64 5.57 -22.43 9.03
CA LEU A 64 4.69 -22.35 7.87
C LEU A 64 5.20 -23.30 6.79
N VAL A 65 4.36 -24.18 6.32
CA VAL A 65 4.66 -25.09 5.21
C VAL A 65 4.71 -24.29 3.91
N MET A 66 5.88 -24.27 3.25
CA MET A 66 6.08 -23.54 2.00
C MET A 66 6.58 -24.40 0.84
N ASN A 67 6.99 -25.63 1.09
CA ASN A 67 7.42 -26.56 0.05
C ASN A 67 6.99 -27.96 0.39
N LEU A 68 6.38 -28.67 -0.56
CA LEU A 68 6.01 -30.07 -0.43
C LEU A 68 6.85 -30.84 -1.44
N GLU A 69 7.77 -31.66 -0.95
CA GLU A 69 8.64 -32.55 -1.74
C GLU A 69 8.22 -34.00 -1.49
N GLU A 70 8.74 -34.92 -2.29
CA GLU A 70 8.36 -36.33 -2.23
C GLU A 70 8.64 -36.96 -0.84
N ASP A 71 9.82 -36.67 -0.25
CA ASP A 71 10.26 -37.23 1.02
C ASP A 71 10.38 -36.22 2.16
N SER A 72 10.11 -34.97 1.92
CA SER A 72 10.29 -33.88 2.90
C SER A 72 9.38 -32.69 2.70
N VAL A 73 9.19 -31.94 3.78
CA VAL A 73 8.41 -30.70 3.81
C VAL A 73 9.33 -29.56 4.18
N GLY A 74 9.37 -28.51 3.32
CA GLY A 74 10.08 -27.28 3.60
C GLY A 74 9.22 -26.34 4.43
N VAL A 75 9.68 -26.01 5.62
CA VAL A 75 8.95 -25.19 6.61
C VAL A 75 9.75 -23.95 6.96
N VAL A 76 9.10 -22.79 6.93
CA VAL A 76 9.67 -21.52 7.38
C VAL A 76 9.29 -21.28 8.83
N ILE A 77 10.27 -20.95 9.66
CA ILE A 77 10.15 -20.89 11.13
C ILE A 77 9.79 -19.48 11.59
N PHE A 78 8.89 -19.38 12.58
CA PHE A 78 8.50 -18.15 13.26
C PHE A 78 8.55 -18.28 14.77
N GLY A 79 8.56 -17.16 15.48
CA GLY A 79 8.45 -17.12 16.93
C GLY A 79 9.77 -17.21 17.67
N THR A 80 10.88 -17.16 16.95
CA THR A 80 12.21 -17.09 17.53
C THR A 80 13.12 -16.15 16.76
N ASP A 81 14.02 -15.48 17.48
CA ASP A 81 15.07 -14.63 16.89
C ASP A 81 16.31 -15.44 16.49
N ASN A 82 16.43 -16.68 16.98
CA ASN A 82 17.57 -17.57 16.75
C ASN A 82 17.11 -19.02 16.47
N PRO A 83 16.47 -19.28 15.32
CA PRO A 83 15.91 -20.60 15.02
C PRO A 83 16.96 -21.73 15.03
N ASP A 84 18.19 -21.44 14.58
CA ASP A 84 19.27 -22.43 14.53
C ASP A 84 19.78 -22.88 15.91
N ARG A 85 19.47 -22.10 16.97
CA ARG A 85 19.79 -22.46 18.35
C ARG A 85 18.62 -23.13 19.04
N ASP A 86 17.42 -22.71 18.67
CA ASP A 86 16.18 -23.13 19.35
C ASP A 86 15.61 -24.42 18.78
N ILE A 87 15.86 -24.74 17.51
CA ILE A 87 15.42 -25.96 16.83
C ILE A 87 16.64 -26.79 16.47
N ARG A 88 16.53 -28.12 16.62
CA ARG A 88 17.59 -29.06 16.32
C ARG A 88 17.10 -30.17 15.37
N GLU A 89 18.04 -30.78 14.67
CA GLU A 89 17.78 -32.01 13.95
C GLU A 89 17.32 -33.09 14.94
N GLY A 90 16.27 -33.80 14.58
CA GLY A 90 15.62 -34.78 15.46
C GLY A 90 14.41 -34.21 16.24
N ASP A 91 14.22 -32.90 16.30
CA ASP A 91 13.04 -32.31 16.97
C ASP A 91 11.74 -32.75 16.29
N THR A 92 10.73 -33.00 17.11
CA THR A 92 9.42 -33.46 16.67
C THR A 92 8.52 -32.28 16.26
N VAL A 93 7.89 -32.40 15.10
CA VAL A 93 6.98 -31.39 14.55
C VAL A 93 5.60 -32.00 14.33
N LYS A 94 4.56 -31.28 14.73
CA LYS A 94 3.17 -31.70 14.61
C LYS A 94 2.40 -30.74 13.72
N ARG A 95 1.58 -31.25 12.80
CA ARG A 95 0.64 -30.43 12.02
C ARG A 95 -0.47 -29.89 12.92
N THR A 96 -0.98 -28.73 12.57
CA THR A 96 -2.10 -28.11 13.29
C THR A 96 -3.44 -28.28 12.59
N GLY A 97 -3.46 -28.63 11.30
CA GLY A 97 -4.65 -28.61 10.45
C GLY A 97 -5.19 -27.20 10.18
N LYS A 98 -4.44 -26.15 10.55
CA LYS A 98 -4.87 -24.75 10.41
C LYS A 98 -3.95 -23.99 9.48
N ILE A 99 -4.55 -23.26 8.55
CA ILE A 99 -3.84 -22.27 7.72
C ILE A 99 -3.55 -21.02 8.57
N VAL A 100 -2.48 -20.31 8.27
CA VAL A 100 -2.10 -19.07 8.96
C VAL A 100 -3.23 -18.06 8.94
N GLN A 101 -3.61 -17.57 10.11
CA GLN A 101 -4.66 -16.58 10.31
C GLN A 101 -4.15 -15.39 11.12
N VAL A 102 -4.76 -14.24 10.91
CA VAL A 102 -4.50 -13.03 11.70
C VAL A 102 -5.78 -12.56 12.39
N PRO A 103 -5.67 -11.93 13.58
CA PRO A 103 -6.80 -11.25 14.19
C PRO A 103 -7.28 -10.11 13.29
N VAL A 104 -8.58 -9.87 13.28
CA VAL A 104 -9.21 -8.83 12.46
C VAL A 104 -10.28 -8.06 13.23
N GLY A 105 -10.66 -6.89 12.73
CA GLY A 105 -11.72 -6.06 13.26
C GLY A 105 -11.24 -4.80 13.97
N ASP A 106 -12.19 -4.06 14.55
CA ASP A 106 -11.98 -2.72 15.11
C ASP A 106 -10.97 -2.69 16.29
N ALA A 107 -10.75 -3.85 16.96
CA ALA A 107 -9.78 -3.95 18.06
C ALA A 107 -8.31 -3.68 17.64
N LEU A 108 -8.02 -3.72 16.35
CA LEU A 108 -6.69 -3.43 15.80
C LEU A 108 -6.49 -1.94 15.46
N VAL A 109 -7.55 -1.16 15.40
CA VAL A 109 -7.47 0.26 15.09
C VAL A 109 -6.73 0.99 16.22
N GLY A 110 -5.81 1.86 15.87
CA GLY A 110 -4.95 2.58 16.81
C GLY A 110 -3.77 1.77 17.37
N ARG A 111 -3.56 0.53 16.89
CA ARG A 111 -2.54 -0.38 17.38
C ARG A 111 -1.38 -0.53 16.38
N VAL A 112 -0.21 -0.86 16.92
CA VAL A 112 0.95 -1.30 16.15
C VAL A 112 1.15 -2.78 16.41
N VAL A 113 1.06 -3.58 15.34
CA VAL A 113 1.12 -5.04 15.40
C VAL A 113 2.21 -5.60 14.48
N ASN A 114 2.64 -6.82 14.74
CA ASN A 114 3.53 -7.54 13.84
C ASN A 114 2.76 -8.20 12.66
N ALA A 115 3.47 -8.90 11.79
CA ALA A 115 2.89 -9.58 10.61
C ALA A 115 1.79 -10.60 10.93
N LEU A 116 1.76 -11.15 12.14
CA LEU A 116 0.77 -12.11 12.63
C LEU A 116 -0.33 -11.46 13.48
N GLY A 117 -0.35 -10.12 13.58
CA GLY A 117 -1.35 -9.38 14.34
C GLY A 117 -1.09 -9.31 15.85
N SER A 118 0.07 -9.77 16.32
CA SER A 118 0.44 -9.61 17.73
C SER A 118 0.88 -8.19 18.02
N PRO A 119 0.41 -7.55 19.10
CA PRO A 119 0.76 -6.16 19.42
C PRO A 119 2.24 -6.02 19.79
N ILE A 120 2.86 -4.93 19.31
CA ILE A 120 4.25 -4.56 19.58
C ILE A 120 4.36 -3.13 20.14
N ASP A 121 3.23 -2.50 20.45
CA ASP A 121 3.11 -1.11 20.91
C ASP A 121 3.13 -0.95 22.45
N GLY A 122 3.28 -2.04 23.18
CA GLY A 122 3.28 -2.00 24.66
C GLY A 122 1.92 -1.74 25.30
N LYS A 123 0.84 -1.59 24.52
CA LYS A 123 -0.52 -1.30 25.02
C LYS A 123 -1.30 -2.56 25.47
N GLY A 124 -0.60 -3.68 25.70
CA GLY A 124 -1.20 -4.95 26.10
C GLY A 124 -1.84 -5.75 24.96
N PRO A 125 -2.40 -6.94 25.26
CA PRO A 125 -2.96 -7.84 24.26
C PRO A 125 -4.16 -7.23 23.52
N VAL A 126 -4.33 -7.62 22.26
CA VAL A 126 -5.51 -7.27 21.46
C VAL A 126 -6.58 -8.33 21.68
N HIS A 127 -7.71 -7.90 22.24
CA HIS A 127 -8.88 -8.78 22.40
C HIS A 127 -9.69 -8.78 21.09
N HIS A 128 -9.55 -9.87 20.34
CA HIS A 128 -10.24 -10.05 19.06
C HIS A 128 -11.27 -11.18 19.15
N SER A 129 -12.39 -11.03 18.47
CA SER A 129 -13.42 -12.06 18.38
C SER A 129 -13.36 -12.87 17.08
N LYS A 130 -12.64 -12.38 16.09
CA LYS A 130 -12.54 -12.95 14.76
C LYS A 130 -11.10 -13.07 14.31
N THR A 131 -10.83 -14.11 13.50
CA THR A 131 -9.58 -14.28 12.75
C THR A 131 -9.92 -14.50 11.28
N ARG A 132 -8.97 -14.16 10.40
CA ARG A 132 -9.11 -14.35 8.96
C ARG A 132 -7.84 -15.00 8.40
N PRO A 133 -7.94 -15.97 7.47
CA PRO A 133 -6.78 -16.49 6.75
C PRO A 133 -6.03 -15.37 6.05
N ILE A 134 -4.69 -15.42 6.08
CA ILE A 134 -3.86 -14.40 5.41
C ILE A 134 -3.90 -14.54 3.89
N GLU A 135 -4.08 -15.74 3.38
CA GLU A 135 -4.25 -16.02 1.96
C GLU A 135 -5.70 -16.42 1.70
N THR A 136 -6.40 -15.56 0.95
CA THR A 136 -7.77 -15.75 0.51
C THR A 136 -7.85 -15.45 -0.98
N GLY A 137 -8.82 -16.01 -1.66
CA GLY A 137 -9.11 -15.64 -3.05
C GLY A 137 -9.53 -14.18 -3.16
N SER A 138 -9.20 -13.54 -4.28
CA SER A 138 -9.68 -12.20 -4.61
C SER A 138 -11.18 -12.24 -4.93
N PRO A 139 -11.92 -11.12 -4.72
CA PRO A 139 -13.31 -11.02 -5.18
C PRO A 139 -13.41 -11.32 -6.68
N ASN A 140 -14.42 -12.08 -7.08
CA ASN A 140 -14.65 -12.43 -8.49
C ASN A 140 -15.26 -11.25 -9.26
N VAL A 141 -15.42 -11.40 -10.58
CA VAL A 141 -15.92 -10.33 -11.46
C VAL A 141 -17.34 -9.88 -11.09
N VAL A 142 -18.21 -10.82 -10.67
CA VAL A 142 -19.60 -10.53 -10.30
C VAL A 142 -19.69 -9.78 -8.96
N GLU A 143 -18.74 -10.00 -8.07
CA GLU A 143 -18.66 -9.35 -6.75
C GLU A 143 -18.15 -7.92 -6.81
N ARG A 144 -17.53 -7.51 -7.92
CA ARG A 144 -16.95 -6.17 -8.11
C ARG A 144 -17.93 -5.22 -8.78
N GLN A 145 -17.75 -3.94 -8.49
CA GLN A 145 -18.36 -2.85 -9.25
C GLN A 145 -17.28 -1.84 -9.70
N PRO A 146 -17.58 -1.02 -10.74
CA PRO A 146 -16.63 -0.02 -11.22
C PRO A 146 -16.22 0.99 -10.15
N VAL A 147 -14.96 1.37 -10.17
CA VAL A 147 -14.41 2.42 -9.29
C VAL A 147 -14.88 3.79 -9.79
N CYS A 148 -15.63 4.52 -8.95
CA CYS A 148 -16.17 5.86 -9.28
C CYS A 148 -16.09 6.86 -8.11
N GLU A 149 -15.77 6.41 -6.90
CA GLU A 149 -15.64 7.26 -5.73
C GLU A 149 -14.16 7.61 -5.48
N PRO A 150 -13.80 8.88 -5.21
CA PRO A 150 -12.43 9.26 -4.97
C PRO A 150 -11.91 8.82 -3.60
N ILE A 151 -10.62 8.47 -3.54
CA ILE A 151 -9.78 8.60 -2.36
C ILE A 151 -9.10 9.96 -2.47
N GLU A 152 -9.52 10.89 -1.66
CA GLU A 152 -8.94 12.23 -1.64
C GLU A 152 -7.61 12.17 -0.90
N THR A 153 -6.51 12.38 -1.62
CA THR A 153 -5.17 12.35 -1.03
C THR A 153 -4.84 13.64 -0.28
N GLY A 154 -5.52 14.73 -0.60
CA GLY A 154 -5.22 16.05 -0.09
C GLY A 154 -4.00 16.69 -0.73
N ILE A 155 -3.45 16.07 -1.78
CA ILE A 155 -2.27 16.53 -2.51
C ILE A 155 -2.74 17.05 -3.89
N LYS A 156 -2.57 18.35 -4.11
CA LYS A 156 -3.04 19.04 -5.33
C LYS A 156 -2.63 18.33 -6.63
N ALA A 157 -1.37 17.95 -6.72
CA ALA A 157 -0.83 17.31 -7.92
C ALA A 157 -1.45 15.93 -8.19
N ILE A 158 -1.76 15.15 -7.15
CA ILE A 158 -2.36 13.83 -7.29
C ILE A 158 -3.85 13.96 -7.58
N ASP A 159 -4.59 14.63 -6.73
CA ASP A 159 -6.05 14.74 -6.85
C ASP A 159 -6.48 15.40 -8.16
N ALA A 160 -5.65 16.31 -8.71
CA ALA A 160 -5.92 16.98 -9.96
C ALA A 160 -5.54 16.17 -11.21
N MET A 161 -4.42 15.43 -11.21
CA MET A 161 -3.84 14.85 -12.43
C MET A 161 -3.81 13.32 -12.46
N THR A 162 -3.65 12.67 -11.31
CA THR A 162 -3.58 11.22 -11.16
C THR A 162 -4.47 10.75 -10.00
N PRO A 163 -5.79 10.99 -10.11
CA PRO A 163 -6.73 10.71 -9.02
C PRO A 163 -6.79 9.21 -8.71
N ILE A 164 -6.97 8.90 -7.43
CA ILE A 164 -7.09 7.55 -6.91
C ILE A 164 -8.56 7.30 -6.52
N GLY A 165 -9.11 6.17 -6.92
CA GLY A 165 -10.47 5.78 -6.57
C GLY A 165 -10.53 4.72 -5.47
N ARG A 166 -11.65 4.65 -4.77
CA ARG A 166 -11.93 3.63 -3.74
C ARG A 166 -12.03 2.25 -4.37
N GLY A 167 -11.09 1.37 -4.05
CA GLY A 167 -10.96 0.03 -4.65
C GLY A 167 -9.92 -0.06 -5.76
N GLN A 168 -9.23 1.03 -6.09
CA GLN A 168 -8.14 1.08 -7.06
C GLN A 168 -6.81 0.61 -6.46
N ARG A 169 -5.91 0.17 -7.33
CA ARG A 169 -4.50 -0.11 -7.03
C ARG A 169 -3.64 0.95 -7.69
N GLU A 170 -3.06 1.86 -6.93
CA GLU A 170 -2.21 2.91 -7.48
C GLU A 170 -0.80 2.80 -6.91
N LEU A 171 0.19 2.58 -7.79
CA LEU A 171 1.59 2.41 -7.42
C LEU A 171 2.25 3.76 -7.16
N ILE A 172 2.99 3.90 -6.06
CA ILE A 172 3.95 4.99 -5.89
C ILE A 172 5.36 4.45 -6.12
N ILE A 173 6.06 4.99 -7.12
CA ILE A 173 7.36 4.51 -7.54
C ILE A 173 8.38 5.65 -7.63
N GLY A 174 9.61 5.37 -7.25
CA GLY A 174 10.72 6.35 -7.30
C GLY A 174 11.90 5.93 -6.43
N ASP A 175 13.00 6.65 -6.54
CA ASP A 175 14.22 6.39 -5.79
C ASP A 175 14.07 6.66 -4.29
N ARG A 176 15.09 6.28 -3.52
CA ARG A 176 15.12 6.56 -2.09
C ARG A 176 15.03 8.05 -1.82
N GLN A 177 14.32 8.42 -0.75
CA GLN A 177 14.18 9.80 -0.26
C GLN A 177 13.50 10.78 -1.23
N THR A 178 12.77 10.31 -2.23
CA THR A 178 11.98 11.16 -3.15
C THR A 178 10.63 11.60 -2.58
N GLY A 179 10.29 11.21 -1.36
CA GLY A 179 9.04 11.59 -0.70
C GLY A 179 7.90 10.57 -0.79
N LYS A 180 8.16 9.31 -1.21
CA LYS A 180 7.13 8.26 -1.31
C LYS A 180 6.31 8.09 -0.02
N THR A 181 7.00 7.92 1.10
CA THR A 181 6.37 7.76 2.42
C THR A 181 5.60 9.01 2.85
N ALA A 182 6.08 10.22 2.52
CA ALA A 182 5.38 11.46 2.82
C ALA A 182 4.02 11.55 2.12
N ILE A 183 3.93 11.17 0.85
CA ILE A 183 2.67 11.14 0.09
C ILE A 183 1.64 10.21 0.73
N VAL A 184 2.04 9.02 1.13
CA VAL A 184 1.09 8.07 1.75
C VAL A 184 0.67 8.51 3.15
N LEU A 185 1.56 9.18 3.92
CA LEU A 185 1.20 9.75 5.21
C LEU A 185 0.21 10.91 5.06
N ASP A 186 0.43 11.81 4.12
CA ASP A 186 -0.53 12.86 3.78
C ASP A 186 -1.89 12.28 3.37
N THR A 187 -1.87 11.22 2.56
CA THR A 187 -3.10 10.51 2.16
C THR A 187 -3.83 9.92 3.37
N ILE A 188 -3.13 9.28 4.32
CA ILE A 188 -3.72 8.78 5.57
C ILE A 188 -4.30 9.92 6.39
N ILE A 189 -3.53 10.98 6.63
CA ILE A 189 -3.95 12.15 7.44
C ILE A 189 -5.22 12.76 6.86
N ASN A 190 -5.33 12.81 5.53
CA ASN A 190 -6.49 13.37 4.85
C ASN A 190 -7.76 12.49 4.92
N GLN A 191 -7.68 11.25 5.43
CA GLN A 191 -8.87 10.39 5.61
C GLN A 191 -9.66 10.70 6.88
N LYS A 192 -9.20 11.64 7.72
CA LYS A 192 -9.92 12.06 8.92
C LYS A 192 -11.37 12.45 8.58
N SER A 193 -12.33 11.87 9.28
CA SER A 193 -13.78 12.10 9.09
C SER A 193 -14.36 11.68 7.74
N LYS A 194 -13.61 10.94 6.90
CA LYS A 194 -14.08 10.46 5.58
C LYS A 194 -14.57 9.02 5.58
N GLY A 195 -14.61 8.38 6.75
CA GLY A 195 -15.11 7.01 6.91
C GLY A 195 -14.21 5.94 6.26
N VAL A 196 -12.91 6.22 6.15
CA VAL A 196 -11.93 5.29 5.59
C VAL A 196 -10.99 4.81 6.70
N ASN A 197 -10.96 3.50 6.95
CA ASN A 197 -9.95 2.90 7.80
C ASN A 197 -8.63 2.78 7.04
N CYS A 198 -7.51 3.01 7.72
CA CYS A 198 -6.20 2.97 7.10
C CYS A 198 -5.35 1.84 7.70
N ILE A 199 -4.58 1.15 6.87
CA ILE A 199 -3.59 0.16 7.30
C ILE A 199 -2.26 0.52 6.65
N TYR A 200 -1.27 0.83 7.48
CA TYR A 200 0.09 1.07 7.02
C TYR A 200 0.94 -0.17 7.28
N CYS A 201 1.35 -0.85 6.23
CA CYS A 201 2.20 -2.04 6.30
C CYS A 201 3.66 -1.67 6.02
N ALA A 202 4.48 -1.63 7.07
CA ALA A 202 5.92 -1.41 7.01
C ALA A 202 6.65 -2.74 6.79
N ILE A 203 7.27 -2.90 5.61
CA ILE A 203 7.96 -4.13 5.20
C ILE A 203 9.46 -3.88 5.14
N GLY A 204 10.24 -4.55 5.98
CA GLY A 204 11.70 -4.42 5.99
C GLY A 204 12.21 -3.01 6.31
N GLN A 205 11.38 -2.16 6.90
CA GLN A 205 11.76 -0.80 7.31
C GLN A 205 12.55 -0.82 8.63
N LYS A 206 13.40 0.19 8.82
CA LYS A 206 14.09 0.38 10.11
C LYS A 206 13.04 0.70 11.18
N LEU A 207 13.22 0.16 12.38
CA LEU A 207 12.28 0.42 13.49
C LEU A 207 12.14 1.93 13.77
N SER A 208 13.23 2.69 13.69
CA SER A 208 13.20 4.15 13.83
C SER A 208 12.30 4.85 12.81
N SER A 209 12.22 4.32 11.59
CA SER A 209 11.31 4.85 10.55
C SER A 209 9.85 4.55 10.90
N VAL A 210 9.57 3.35 11.41
CA VAL A 210 8.21 2.99 11.85
C VAL A 210 7.75 3.84 13.02
N VAL A 211 8.64 4.12 13.99
CA VAL A 211 8.36 5.04 15.10
C VAL A 211 8.07 6.44 14.58
N ALA A 212 8.87 6.97 13.66
CA ALA A 212 8.63 8.29 13.06
C ALA A 212 7.29 8.39 12.33
N VAL A 213 6.88 7.31 11.63
CA VAL A 213 5.55 7.21 11.00
C VAL A 213 4.45 7.23 12.06
N HIS A 214 4.56 6.41 13.10
CA HIS A 214 3.63 6.39 14.23
C HIS A 214 3.46 7.78 14.86
N ASP A 215 4.56 8.43 15.22
CA ASP A 215 4.56 9.75 15.84
C ASP A 215 3.92 10.82 14.93
N THR A 216 4.16 10.75 13.63
CA THR A 216 3.55 11.67 12.67
C THR A 216 2.04 11.48 12.59
N LEU A 217 1.58 10.23 12.51
CA LEU A 217 0.15 9.91 12.47
C LEU A 217 -0.55 10.22 13.81
N GLU A 218 0.12 9.97 14.94
CA GLU A 218 -0.40 10.27 16.26
C GLU A 218 -0.57 11.79 16.46
N LYS A 219 0.44 12.60 16.12
CA LYS A 219 0.36 14.07 16.15
C LYS A 219 -0.76 14.64 15.28
N ALA A 220 -1.05 14.00 14.17
CA ALA A 220 -2.15 14.38 13.28
C ALA A 220 -3.52 13.85 13.74
N GLY A 221 -3.58 13.02 14.80
CA GLY A 221 -4.79 12.34 15.24
C GLY A 221 -5.26 11.23 14.29
N ALA A 222 -4.39 10.78 13.40
CA ALA A 222 -4.73 9.78 12.38
C ALA A 222 -4.67 8.33 12.92
N MET A 223 -4.08 8.11 14.10
CA MET A 223 -4.09 6.79 14.74
C MET A 223 -5.49 6.34 15.17
N GLU A 224 -6.45 7.25 15.32
CA GLU A 224 -7.85 6.92 15.65
C GLU A 224 -8.53 6.01 14.60
N TYR A 225 -8.03 5.99 13.37
CA TYR A 225 -8.57 5.18 12.27
C TYR A 225 -7.48 4.40 11.52
N THR A 226 -6.28 4.32 12.07
CA THR A 226 -5.13 3.68 11.42
C THR A 226 -4.58 2.51 12.24
N THR A 227 -4.28 1.40 11.57
CA THR A 227 -3.51 0.27 12.11
C THR A 227 -2.14 0.23 11.45
N ILE A 228 -1.08 0.05 12.22
CA ILE A 228 0.27 -0.14 11.69
C ILE A 228 0.66 -1.62 11.81
N VAL A 229 0.96 -2.26 10.67
CA VAL A 229 1.52 -3.62 10.62
C VAL A 229 3.00 -3.51 10.32
N SER A 230 3.86 -4.01 11.21
CA SER A 230 5.31 -3.85 11.08
C SER A 230 6.03 -5.18 11.04
N ALA A 231 6.78 -5.41 9.94
CA ALA A 231 7.85 -6.38 9.87
C ALA A 231 9.16 -5.63 9.62
N SER A 232 9.87 -5.30 10.69
CA SER A 232 11.07 -4.47 10.62
C SER A 232 12.21 -5.17 9.86
N SER A 233 13.26 -4.41 9.51
CA SER A 233 14.46 -4.95 8.87
C SER A 233 15.23 -5.97 9.73
N ARG A 234 14.91 -6.07 11.02
CA ARG A 234 15.45 -7.09 11.93
C ARG A 234 14.58 -8.34 12.00
N ALA A 235 13.34 -8.26 11.52
CA ALA A 235 12.47 -9.41 11.48
C ALA A 235 12.95 -10.42 10.42
N SER A 236 12.65 -11.68 10.64
CA SER A 236 12.97 -12.74 9.69
C SER A 236 12.36 -12.46 8.30
N ALA A 237 12.97 -12.98 7.26
CA ALA A 237 12.43 -12.87 5.90
C ALA A 237 11.00 -13.42 5.80
N SER A 238 10.68 -14.42 6.61
CA SER A 238 9.35 -15.01 6.72
C SER A 238 8.29 -14.03 7.22
N LEU A 239 8.58 -13.25 8.25
CA LEU A 239 7.65 -12.22 8.74
C LEU A 239 7.51 -11.06 7.76
N GLN A 240 8.59 -10.69 7.07
CA GLN A 240 8.53 -9.68 6.01
C GLN A 240 7.70 -10.15 4.81
N TYR A 241 7.77 -11.45 4.48
CA TYR A 241 6.93 -12.07 3.45
C TYR A 241 5.44 -12.08 3.85
N LEU A 242 5.11 -12.41 5.11
CA LEU A 242 3.73 -12.51 5.57
C LEU A 242 3.04 -11.15 5.80
N ALA A 243 3.80 -10.12 6.17
CA ALA A 243 3.25 -8.84 6.59
C ALA A 243 2.23 -8.22 5.62
N PRO A 244 2.47 -8.10 4.30
CA PRO A 244 1.49 -7.51 3.40
C PRO A 244 0.22 -8.36 3.25
N TYR A 245 0.31 -9.69 3.31
CA TYR A 245 -0.86 -10.56 3.28
C TYR A 245 -1.68 -10.44 4.56
N GLY A 246 -1.02 -10.37 5.73
CA GLY A 246 -1.68 -10.12 7.01
C GLY A 246 -2.40 -8.76 7.01
N ALA A 247 -1.73 -7.70 6.56
CA ALA A 247 -2.32 -6.37 6.43
C ALA A 247 -3.52 -6.36 5.47
N CYS A 248 -3.42 -7.07 4.34
CA CYS A 248 -4.51 -7.23 3.39
C CYS A 248 -5.71 -7.95 4.03
N ALA A 249 -5.48 -9.06 4.75
CA ALA A 249 -6.54 -9.80 5.43
C ALA A 249 -7.26 -8.96 6.50
N MET A 250 -6.52 -8.11 7.24
CA MET A 250 -7.10 -7.14 8.17
C MET A 250 -7.97 -6.11 7.44
N GLY A 251 -7.53 -5.63 6.28
CA GLY A 251 -8.29 -4.70 5.43
C GLY A 251 -9.55 -5.33 4.84
N GLU A 252 -9.49 -6.58 4.41
CA GLU A 252 -10.63 -7.28 3.86
C GLU A 252 -11.80 -7.41 4.85
N GLU A 253 -11.53 -7.55 6.15
CA GLU A 253 -12.60 -7.59 7.14
C GLU A 253 -13.43 -6.31 7.11
N PHE A 254 -12.80 -5.15 6.99
CA PHE A 254 -13.50 -3.88 6.84
C PHE A 254 -14.25 -3.79 5.51
N MET A 255 -13.61 -4.20 4.40
CA MET A 255 -14.23 -4.19 3.08
C MET A 255 -15.50 -5.05 3.03
N TYR A 256 -15.44 -6.29 3.53
CA TYR A 256 -16.60 -7.19 3.57
C TYR A 256 -17.64 -6.81 4.63
N SER A 257 -17.29 -5.91 5.56
CA SER A 257 -18.24 -5.28 6.49
C SER A 257 -18.91 -4.02 5.93
N GLY A 258 -18.76 -3.74 4.62
CA GLY A 258 -19.32 -2.56 3.95
C GLY A 258 -18.58 -1.26 4.22
N LYS A 259 -17.40 -1.32 4.87
CA LYS A 259 -16.54 -0.15 5.15
C LYS A 259 -15.54 0.07 4.02
N HIS A 260 -14.94 1.28 3.98
CA HIS A 260 -13.84 1.59 3.07
C HIS A 260 -12.52 1.47 3.81
N VAL A 261 -11.53 0.89 3.14
CA VAL A 261 -10.19 0.75 3.70
C VAL A 261 -9.11 1.14 2.68
N LEU A 262 -8.08 1.78 3.18
CA LEU A 262 -6.87 2.13 2.45
C LEU A 262 -5.71 1.31 3.02
N VAL A 263 -5.08 0.47 2.21
CA VAL A 263 -3.92 -0.33 2.60
C VAL A 263 -2.68 0.16 1.86
N ILE A 264 -1.64 0.49 2.62
CA ILE A 264 -0.37 0.96 2.09
C ILE A 264 0.68 -0.12 2.32
N TYR A 265 1.44 -0.48 1.29
CA TYR A 265 2.53 -1.45 1.35
C TYR A 265 3.88 -0.75 1.15
N ASP A 266 4.58 -0.42 2.22
CA ASP A 266 5.86 0.29 2.22
C ASP A 266 7.01 -0.64 2.67
N ASP A 267 7.77 -1.35 1.79
CA ASP A 267 7.64 -1.35 0.32
C ASP A 267 7.64 -2.78 -0.25
N LEU A 268 7.09 -2.94 -1.44
CA LEU A 268 7.03 -4.24 -2.13
C LEU A 268 8.38 -4.68 -2.71
N SER A 269 9.35 -3.78 -2.87
CA SER A 269 10.71 -4.16 -3.27
C SER A 269 11.36 -5.03 -2.21
N LYS A 270 11.22 -4.68 -0.92
CA LYS A 270 11.71 -5.48 0.20
C LYS A 270 10.91 -6.77 0.38
N HIS A 271 9.60 -6.73 0.13
CA HIS A 271 8.78 -7.93 0.09
C HIS A 271 9.30 -8.95 -0.91
N ALA A 272 9.60 -8.51 -2.14
CA ALA A 272 10.19 -9.38 -3.16
C ALA A 272 11.58 -9.91 -2.76
N GLN A 273 12.41 -9.07 -2.12
CA GLN A 273 13.73 -9.48 -1.62
C GLN A 273 13.61 -10.55 -0.53
N ALA A 274 12.68 -10.41 0.41
CA ALA A 274 12.40 -11.41 1.44
C ALA A 274 11.94 -12.73 0.80
N TYR A 275 11.06 -12.68 -0.18
CA TYR A 275 10.60 -13.86 -0.91
C TYR A 275 11.71 -14.53 -1.71
N ARG A 276 12.61 -13.76 -2.34
CA ARG A 276 13.82 -14.27 -3.00
C ARG A 276 14.70 -15.01 -2.01
N GLN A 277 14.96 -14.43 -0.84
CA GLN A 277 15.74 -15.08 0.20
C GLN A 277 15.14 -16.43 0.63
N LEU A 278 13.84 -16.45 0.95
CA LEU A 278 13.14 -17.68 1.33
C LEU A 278 13.19 -18.75 0.23
N SER A 279 12.99 -18.33 -1.02
CA SER A 279 12.99 -19.26 -2.16
C SER A 279 14.36 -19.88 -2.42
N LEU A 280 15.43 -19.10 -2.27
CA LEU A 280 16.80 -19.61 -2.39
C LEU A 280 17.15 -20.58 -1.26
N LEU A 281 16.74 -20.26 -0.03
CA LEU A 281 16.93 -21.15 1.13
C LEU A 281 16.14 -22.46 0.97
N LEU A 282 14.94 -22.42 0.39
CA LEU A 282 14.15 -23.58 0.01
C LEU A 282 14.67 -24.31 -1.24
N ARG A 283 15.82 -23.87 -1.79
CA ARG A 283 16.45 -24.41 -3.00
C ARG A 283 15.57 -24.39 -4.25
N ARG A 284 14.62 -23.45 -4.33
CA ARG A 284 13.88 -23.22 -5.57
C ARG A 284 14.79 -22.63 -6.65
N PRO A 285 14.66 -23.03 -7.91
CA PRO A 285 15.54 -22.55 -8.97
C PRO A 285 15.36 -21.04 -9.18
N PRO A 286 16.46 -20.26 -9.18
CA PRO A 286 16.38 -18.83 -9.42
C PRO A 286 16.15 -18.50 -10.89
N GLY A 287 15.37 -17.44 -11.14
CA GLY A 287 15.17 -16.83 -12.45
C GLY A 287 15.94 -15.50 -12.60
N ARG A 288 15.31 -14.53 -13.29
CA ARG A 288 15.91 -13.20 -13.52
C ARG A 288 16.21 -12.50 -12.19
N GLU A 289 17.40 -11.92 -12.07
CA GLU A 289 17.90 -11.23 -10.86
C GLU A 289 17.84 -12.11 -9.59
N ALA A 290 17.96 -13.43 -9.76
CA ALA A 290 17.83 -14.44 -8.74
C ALA A 290 16.44 -14.50 -8.04
N TYR A 291 15.42 -13.86 -8.59
CA TYR A 291 14.05 -14.02 -8.12
C TYR A 291 13.48 -15.37 -8.57
N PRO A 292 12.59 -15.99 -7.79
CA PRO A 292 11.89 -17.19 -8.22
C PRO A 292 10.92 -16.87 -9.37
N GLY A 293 10.60 -17.87 -10.21
CA GLY A 293 9.76 -17.69 -11.38
C GLY A 293 8.33 -17.19 -11.09
N ASP A 294 7.86 -17.38 -9.87
CA ASP A 294 6.52 -17.00 -9.40
C ASP A 294 6.46 -15.63 -8.69
N VAL A 295 7.51 -14.80 -8.76
CA VAL A 295 7.54 -13.49 -8.11
C VAL A 295 6.45 -12.53 -8.66
N PHE A 296 6.02 -12.68 -9.90
CA PHE A 296 4.87 -11.96 -10.43
C PHE A 296 3.60 -12.35 -9.67
N TYR A 297 3.38 -13.63 -9.47
CA TYR A 297 2.23 -14.16 -8.72
C TYR A 297 2.24 -13.72 -7.25
N LEU A 298 3.41 -13.56 -6.65
CA LEU A 298 3.56 -13.02 -5.29
C LEU A 298 2.82 -11.69 -5.13
N HIS A 299 3.02 -10.74 -6.04
CA HIS A 299 2.40 -9.42 -5.97
C HIS A 299 0.99 -9.40 -6.57
N SER A 300 0.73 -10.16 -7.64
CA SER A 300 -0.59 -10.16 -8.28
C SER A 300 -1.67 -10.75 -7.36
N ARG A 301 -1.41 -11.87 -6.68
CA ARG A 301 -2.37 -12.45 -5.71
C ARG A 301 -2.63 -11.57 -4.49
N LEU A 302 -1.69 -10.68 -4.13
CA LEU A 302 -1.87 -9.68 -3.07
C LEU A 302 -2.74 -8.52 -3.58
N LEU A 303 -2.35 -7.92 -4.70
CA LEU A 303 -2.94 -6.68 -5.20
C LEU A 303 -4.33 -6.89 -5.85
N GLU A 304 -4.60 -8.08 -6.41
CA GLU A 304 -5.93 -8.41 -6.95
C GLU A 304 -7.02 -8.51 -5.87
N ARG A 305 -6.65 -8.59 -4.60
CA ARG A 305 -7.60 -8.55 -3.48
C ARG A 305 -8.17 -7.14 -3.25
N ALA A 306 -7.50 -6.10 -3.75
CA ALA A 306 -8.04 -4.75 -3.76
C ALA A 306 -9.17 -4.63 -4.79
N ALA A 307 -10.32 -4.15 -4.33
CA ALA A 307 -11.52 -4.04 -5.13
C ALA A 307 -12.55 -3.09 -4.50
N LYS A 308 -13.50 -2.63 -5.31
CA LYS A 308 -14.78 -2.08 -4.87
C LYS A 308 -15.83 -3.18 -5.01
N LEU A 309 -16.42 -3.59 -3.90
CA LEU A 309 -17.48 -4.59 -3.90
C LEU A 309 -18.80 -4.01 -4.40
N ASN A 310 -19.64 -4.87 -4.96
CA ASN A 310 -20.99 -4.52 -5.40
C ASN A 310 -21.92 -4.25 -4.19
N ASP A 311 -23.11 -3.69 -4.47
CA ASP A 311 -24.08 -3.31 -3.44
C ASP A 311 -24.63 -4.51 -2.66
N GLN A 312 -24.69 -5.71 -3.28
CA GLN A 312 -25.13 -6.94 -2.62
C GLN A 312 -24.17 -7.38 -1.51
N LEU A 313 -22.88 -7.04 -1.64
CA LEU A 313 -21.84 -7.31 -0.65
C LEU A 313 -21.55 -6.10 0.25
N GLY A 314 -22.45 -5.10 0.29
CA GLY A 314 -22.37 -3.94 1.16
C GLY A 314 -21.52 -2.78 0.62
N ALA A 315 -21.15 -2.79 -0.68
CA ALA A 315 -20.43 -1.72 -1.37
C ALA A 315 -19.13 -1.25 -0.68
N GLY A 316 -18.50 -2.08 0.14
CA GLY A 316 -17.22 -1.80 0.75
C GLY A 316 -16.09 -1.72 -0.28
N SER A 317 -14.95 -1.16 0.09
CA SER A 317 -13.79 -1.09 -0.82
C SER A 317 -12.47 -1.29 -0.08
N LEU A 318 -11.52 -1.93 -0.74
CA LEU A 318 -10.13 -1.99 -0.36
C LEU A 318 -9.29 -1.33 -1.46
N THR A 319 -8.70 -0.18 -1.13
CA THR A 319 -7.79 0.56 -1.99
C THR A 319 -6.36 0.21 -1.62
N ALA A 320 -5.53 -0.16 -2.59
CA ALA A 320 -4.15 -0.53 -2.35
C ALA A 320 -3.20 0.54 -2.92
N ILE A 321 -2.29 1.02 -2.08
CA ILE A 321 -1.17 1.87 -2.50
C ILE A 321 0.14 1.13 -2.22
N PRO A 322 0.62 0.31 -3.15
CA PRO A 322 1.96 -0.26 -3.08
C PRO A 322 3.01 0.82 -3.33
N ILE A 323 4.13 0.69 -2.64
CA ILE A 323 5.34 1.48 -2.87
C ILE A 323 6.41 0.56 -3.44
N VAL A 324 7.09 1.02 -4.49
CA VAL A 324 8.24 0.34 -5.08
C VAL A 324 9.41 1.30 -5.14
N GLU A 325 10.58 0.83 -4.75
CA GLU A 325 11.83 1.57 -4.78
C GLU A 325 12.59 1.28 -6.08
N THR A 326 12.99 2.34 -6.78
CA THR A 326 13.89 2.26 -7.94
C THR A 326 15.32 2.59 -7.54
N GLN A 327 16.26 2.30 -8.42
CA GLN A 327 17.67 2.70 -8.32
C GLN A 327 18.04 3.52 -9.53
N ALA A 328 18.57 4.72 -9.30
CA ALA A 328 18.95 5.67 -10.35
C ALA A 328 17.82 5.96 -11.38
N GLY A 329 16.59 6.01 -10.93
CA GLY A 329 15.43 6.27 -11.78
C GLY A 329 15.03 5.12 -12.71
N ASP A 330 15.65 3.94 -12.62
CA ASP A 330 15.35 2.81 -13.49
C ASP A 330 14.04 2.10 -13.08
N PHE A 331 12.94 2.49 -13.72
CA PHE A 331 11.64 1.83 -13.59
C PHE A 331 11.47 0.61 -14.53
N THR A 332 12.47 0.30 -15.37
CA THR A 332 12.43 -0.84 -16.29
C THR A 332 12.97 -2.13 -15.67
N SER A 333 13.50 -2.07 -14.46
CA SER A 333 13.97 -3.22 -13.70
C SER A 333 12.82 -4.19 -13.36
N TYR A 334 13.17 -5.41 -12.93
CA TYR A 334 12.24 -6.54 -12.92
C TYR A 334 11.03 -6.34 -11.98
N ILE A 335 11.23 -5.93 -10.75
CA ILE A 335 10.12 -5.74 -9.79
C ILE A 335 9.24 -4.54 -10.15
N PRO A 336 9.79 -3.34 -10.48
CA PRO A 336 9.00 -2.22 -10.96
C PRO A 336 8.08 -2.57 -12.13
N THR A 337 8.59 -3.18 -13.19
CA THR A 337 7.79 -3.56 -14.37
C THR A 337 6.65 -4.51 -14.03
N ASN A 338 6.90 -5.48 -13.15
CA ASN A 338 5.87 -6.41 -12.69
C ASN A 338 4.75 -5.66 -11.96
N VAL A 339 5.09 -4.80 -10.99
CA VAL A 339 4.08 -4.10 -10.19
C VAL A 339 3.31 -3.06 -11.03
N ILE A 340 3.97 -2.34 -11.95
CA ILE A 340 3.31 -1.43 -12.91
C ILE A 340 2.25 -2.17 -13.73
N SER A 341 2.54 -3.40 -14.15
CA SER A 341 1.60 -4.20 -14.96
C SER A 341 0.39 -4.70 -14.17
N ILE A 342 0.54 -4.92 -12.86
CA ILE A 342 -0.52 -5.41 -11.97
C ILE A 342 -1.45 -4.25 -11.52
N THR A 343 -0.91 -3.05 -11.37
CA THR A 343 -1.64 -1.89 -10.83
C THR A 343 -2.46 -1.15 -11.88
N ASP A 344 -3.44 -0.36 -11.43
CA ASP A 344 -4.32 0.45 -12.27
C ASP A 344 -3.75 1.82 -12.59
N GLY A 345 -2.46 2.01 -12.38
CA GLY A 345 -1.70 3.22 -12.62
C GLY A 345 -0.50 3.36 -11.69
N GLN A 346 0.27 4.42 -11.92
CA GLN A 346 1.44 4.73 -11.11
C GLN A 346 1.64 6.24 -10.95
N ILE A 347 2.14 6.63 -9.80
CA ILE A 347 2.67 7.97 -9.48
C ILE A 347 4.18 7.85 -9.45
N TYR A 348 4.85 8.42 -10.44
CA TYR A 348 6.31 8.38 -10.60
C TYR A 348 6.95 9.59 -9.95
N LEU A 349 7.86 9.37 -9.00
CA LEU A 349 8.64 10.40 -8.33
C LEU A 349 10.05 10.45 -8.88
N GLU A 350 10.45 11.62 -9.35
CA GLU A 350 11.71 11.85 -10.05
C GLU A 350 12.70 12.63 -9.16
N ASN A 351 13.94 12.17 -9.10
CA ASN A 351 15.01 12.80 -8.31
C ASN A 351 15.31 14.23 -8.77
N ASP A 352 15.39 14.43 -10.08
CA ASP A 352 15.74 15.74 -10.63
C ASP A 352 14.73 16.82 -10.23
N LEU A 353 13.44 16.47 -10.24
CA LEU A 353 12.38 17.34 -9.76
C LEU A 353 12.49 17.61 -8.26
N PHE A 354 12.83 16.58 -7.48
CA PHE A 354 12.97 16.71 -6.04
C PHE A 354 14.10 17.68 -5.66
N TYR A 355 15.24 17.54 -6.31
CA TYR A 355 16.40 18.42 -6.08
C TYR A 355 16.22 19.81 -6.68
N ALA A 356 15.46 19.94 -7.77
CA ALA A 356 15.03 21.24 -8.31
C ALA A 356 14.02 21.98 -7.41
N GLY A 357 13.59 21.36 -6.29
CA GLY A 357 12.65 21.97 -5.33
C GLY A 357 11.18 21.80 -5.66
N GLN A 358 10.84 20.98 -6.67
CA GLN A 358 9.47 20.58 -6.93
C GLN A 358 9.05 19.48 -5.95
N ARG A 359 8.19 19.80 -5.00
CA ARG A 359 7.71 18.89 -3.97
C ARG A 359 6.19 18.98 -3.82
N PRO A 360 5.48 17.85 -4.03
CA PRO A 360 5.96 16.52 -4.37
C PRO A 360 6.59 16.44 -5.77
N ALA A 361 7.60 15.59 -5.92
CA ALA A 361 8.42 15.46 -7.13
C ALA A 361 7.75 14.57 -8.21
N ILE A 362 6.48 14.80 -8.47
CA ILE A 362 5.65 13.97 -9.36
C ILE A 362 5.96 14.31 -10.82
N ASN A 363 6.43 13.32 -11.56
CA ASN A 363 6.54 13.44 -13.02
C ASN A 363 5.17 13.25 -13.67
N VAL A 364 4.61 14.34 -14.20
CA VAL A 364 3.26 14.37 -14.81
C VAL A 364 3.17 13.51 -16.08
N GLY A 365 4.26 13.40 -16.83
CA GLY A 365 4.31 12.63 -18.07
C GLY A 365 4.26 11.12 -17.84
N LEU A 366 5.01 10.63 -16.84
CA LEU A 366 5.13 9.21 -16.52
C LEU A 366 4.07 8.70 -15.53
N SER A 367 3.40 9.61 -14.81
CA SER A 367 2.34 9.25 -13.87
C SER A 367 1.01 9.07 -14.60
N VAL A 368 0.31 7.99 -14.32
CA VAL A 368 -0.94 7.61 -14.99
C VAL A 368 -1.92 7.04 -13.99
N SER A 369 -3.19 7.44 -14.04
CA SER A 369 -4.30 6.75 -13.41
C SER A 369 -5.24 6.19 -14.50
N ARG A 370 -5.44 4.87 -14.51
CA ARG A 370 -6.35 4.22 -15.49
C ARG A 370 -7.83 4.46 -15.18
N VAL A 371 -8.16 4.80 -13.95
CA VAL A 371 -9.52 5.21 -13.54
C VAL A 371 -9.76 6.66 -13.95
N GLY A 372 -8.77 7.52 -13.74
CA GLY A 372 -8.77 8.91 -14.18
C GLY A 372 -9.95 9.72 -13.62
N GLY A 373 -10.52 10.58 -14.43
CA GLY A 373 -11.60 11.51 -14.03
C GLY A 373 -12.88 10.86 -13.49
N LYS A 374 -13.06 9.53 -13.60
CA LYS A 374 -14.17 8.81 -12.95
C LYS A 374 -14.03 8.81 -11.42
N ALA A 375 -12.79 8.86 -10.93
CA ALA A 375 -12.44 8.93 -9.51
C ALA A 375 -12.23 10.39 -9.03
N GLN A 376 -12.81 11.38 -9.68
CA GLN A 376 -12.76 12.79 -9.28
C GLN A 376 -14.16 13.32 -9.00
N LYS A 377 -14.28 14.18 -7.98
CA LYS A 377 -15.46 15.03 -7.82
C LYS A 377 -15.62 15.90 -9.08
N LYS A 378 -16.84 16.23 -9.45
CA LYS A 378 -17.14 17.00 -10.67
C LYS A 378 -16.44 18.37 -10.66
N CYS A 379 -16.37 19.05 -9.50
CA CYS A 379 -15.66 20.33 -9.33
C CYS A 379 -14.18 20.23 -9.69
N MET A 380 -13.47 19.19 -9.23
CA MET A 380 -12.07 18.99 -9.56
C MET A 380 -11.89 18.71 -11.05
N ARG A 381 -12.73 17.86 -11.64
CA ARG A 381 -12.67 17.57 -13.08
C ARG A 381 -12.93 18.80 -13.96
N GLN A 382 -13.78 19.74 -13.50
CA GLN A 382 -14.06 20.99 -14.21
C GLN A 382 -12.82 21.89 -14.30
N VAL A 383 -11.99 21.95 -13.25
CA VAL A 383 -10.81 22.82 -13.20
C VAL A 383 -9.53 22.15 -13.68
N ALA A 384 -9.39 20.84 -13.45
CA ALA A 384 -8.17 20.10 -13.72
C ALA A 384 -8.18 19.36 -15.09
N GLY A 385 -9.28 19.38 -15.82
CA GLY A 385 -9.46 18.58 -17.02
C GLY A 385 -8.40 18.80 -18.12
N LYS A 386 -7.84 20.00 -18.22
CA LYS A 386 -6.77 20.35 -19.17
C LYS A 386 -5.39 20.47 -18.51
N LEU A 387 -5.34 20.49 -17.19
CA LEU A 387 -4.14 20.82 -16.42
C LEU A 387 -2.92 19.95 -16.81
N ARG A 388 -3.13 18.67 -17.05
CA ARG A 388 -2.07 17.75 -17.45
C ARG A 388 -1.49 18.10 -18.83
N ILE A 389 -2.35 18.47 -19.78
CA ILE A 389 -1.95 18.86 -21.14
C ILE A 389 -1.19 20.18 -21.08
N ASP A 390 -1.72 21.15 -20.35
CA ASP A 390 -1.13 22.48 -20.22
C ASP A 390 0.27 22.41 -19.57
N LEU A 391 0.45 21.55 -18.56
CA LEU A 391 1.75 21.32 -17.92
C LEU A 391 2.74 20.56 -18.81
N ALA A 392 2.26 19.61 -19.60
CA ALA A 392 3.11 18.91 -20.56
C ALA A 392 3.65 19.88 -21.62
N GLN A 393 2.77 20.75 -22.17
CA GLN A 393 3.15 21.80 -23.10
C GLN A 393 4.10 22.81 -22.45
N TYR A 394 3.84 23.22 -21.22
CA TYR A 394 4.75 24.12 -20.48
C TYR A 394 6.17 23.54 -20.40
N ARG A 395 6.32 22.26 -20.03
CA ARG A 395 7.64 21.64 -19.90
C ARG A 395 8.36 21.52 -21.24
N GLU A 396 7.64 21.25 -22.31
CA GLU A 396 8.19 21.23 -23.65
C GLU A 396 8.70 22.63 -24.05
N LEU A 397 7.89 23.67 -23.85
CA LEU A 397 8.25 25.05 -24.12
C LEU A 397 9.38 25.55 -23.23
N GLU A 398 9.42 25.20 -21.95
CA GLU A 398 10.51 25.54 -21.02
C GLU A 398 11.86 25.03 -21.53
N THR A 399 11.89 23.82 -22.09
CA THR A 399 13.10 23.25 -22.68
C THR A 399 13.55 24.05 -23.91
N PHE A 400 12.61 24.49 -24.75
CA PHE A 400 12.93 25.31 -25.93
C PHE A 400 13.44 26.71 -25.57
N THR A 401 12.93 27.34 -24.50
CA THR A 401 13.37 28.67 -24.08
C THR A 401 14.82 28.72 -23.61
N GLN A 402 15.36 27.61 -23.14
CA GLN A 402 16.79 27.51 -22.78
C GLN A 402 17.72 27.71 -23.97
N PHE A 403 17.21 27.56 -25.21
CA PHE A 403 17.97 27.75 -26.46
C PHE A 403 17.83 29.14 -27.08
N GLY A 404 17.17 30.10 -26.39
CA GLY A 404 17.21 31.54 -26.76
C GLY A 404 16.37 31.92 -27.99
N THR A 405 15.24 31.25 -28.23
CA THR A 405 14.28 31.61 -29.30
C THR A 405 13.37 32.75 -28.89
N ASP A 406 13.19 33.74 -29.79
CA ASP A 406 12.15 34.77 -29.64
C ASP A 406 10.77 34.11 -29.70
N LEU A 407 10.01 34.26 -28.61
CA LEU A 407 8.67 33.68 -28.48
C LEU A 407 7.60 34.73 -28.84
N ASP A 408 6.57 34.26 -29.51
CA ASP A 408 5.37 35.07 -29.72
C ASP A 408 4.58 35.33 -28.42
N LYS A 409 3.76 36.36 -28.40
CA LYS A 409 3.02 36.77 -27.18
C LYS A 409 2.11 35.67 -26.60
N ALA A 410 1.53 34.83 -27.47
CA ALA A 410 0.66 33.75 -27.03
C ALA A 410 1.46 32.61 -26.31
N THR A 411 2.58 32.23 -26.86
CA THR A 411 3.52 31.25 -26.26
C THR A 411 4.09 31.78 -24.94
N GLN A 412 4.44 33.08 -24.89
CA GLN A 412 4.88 33.75 -23.67
C GLN A 412 3.82 33.69 -22.55
N ALA A 413 2.55 33.99 -22.88
CA ALA A 413 1.45 33.93 -21.92
C ALA A 413 1.23 32.45 -21.42
N GLN A 414 1.39 31.49 -22.29
CA GLN A 414 1.29 30.07 -21.96
C GLN A 414 2.40 29.61 -21.03
N LEU A 415 3.65 30.05 -21.26
CA LEU A 415 4.78 29.84 -20.37
C LEU A 415 4.57 30.45 -19.00
N THR A 416 4.17 31.71 -18.98
CA THR A 416 3.88 32.46 -17.76
C THR A 416 2.83 31.75 -16.91
N ARG A 417 1.73 31.31 -17.51
CA ARG A 417 0.67 30.57 -16.82
C ARG A 417 1.16 29.20 -16.34
N GLY A 418 1.85 28.46 -17.19
CA GLY A 418 2.42 27.15 -16.83
C GLY A 418 3.35 27.21 -15.63
N GLU A 419 4.20 28.22 -15.56
CA GLU A 419 5.11 28.46 -14.43
C GLU A 419 4.34 28.72 -13.11
N ARG A 420 3.24 29.51 -13.14
CA ARG A 420 2.39 29.77 -11.96
C ARG A 420 1.65 28.51 -11.52
N VAL A 421 1.10 27.77 -12.47
CA VAL A 421 0.47 26.47 -12.20
C VAL A 421 1.47 25.49 -11.60
N TRP A 422 2.69 25.43 -12.13
CA TRP A 422 3.76 24.59 -11.62
C TRP A 422 4.13 24.94 -10.16
N GLU A 423 4.20 26.23 -9.84
CA GLU A 423 4.46 26.69 -8.47
C GLU A 423 3.30 26.38 -7.51
N ILE A 424 2.06 26.53 -7.95
CA ILE A 424 0.86 26.18 -7.15
C ILE A 424 0.82 24.70 -6.80
N LEU A 425 1.30 23.82 -7.66
CA LEU A 425 1.30 22.38 -7.40
C LEU A 425 2.32 21.93 -6.32
N LYS A 426 3.26 22.80 -5.94
CA LYS A 426 4.11 22.56 -4.79
C LYS A 426 3.30 22.60 -3.50
N GLN A 427 3.56 21.66 -2.61
CA GLN A 427 2.86 21.52 -1.34
C GLN A 427 3.81 21.04 -0.25
N GLU A 428 3.65 21.57 0.96
CA GLU A 428 4.42 21.16 2.12
C GLU A 428 3.93 19.79 2.62
N GLN A 429 4.83 19.02 3.23
CA GLN A 429 4.51 17.72 3.83
C GLN A 429 3.61 17.89 5.05
N TYR A 430 2.74 16.91 5.28
CA TYR A 430 1.82 16.82 6.43
C TYR A 430 0.82 17.98 6.51
N LYS A 431 0.52 18.56 5.34
CA LYS A 431 -0.49 19.62 5.19
C LYS A 431 -1.43 19.30 4.03
N PRO A 432 -2.21 18.21 4.12
CA PRO A 432 -3.19 17.90 3.11
C PRO A 432 -4.28 19.00 3.05
N LEU A 433 -4.80 19.27 1.87
CA LEU A 433 -5.81 20.30 1.60
C LEU A 433 -7.16 19.65 1.30
N SER A 434 -8.26 20.32 1.72
CA SER A 434 -9.61 19.96 1.29
C SER A 434 -9.75 20.05 -0.22
N THR A 435 -10.66 19.27 -0.81
CA THR A 435 -10.91 19.32 -2.27
C THR A 435 -11.36 20.71 -2.70
N SER A 436 -12.17 21.39 -1.90
CA SER A 436 -12.62 22.76 -2.14
C SER A 436 -11.45 23.74 -2.26
N LYS A 437 -10.51 23.75 -1.32
CA LYS A 437 -9.31 24.59 -1.35
C LYS A 437 -8.42 24.30 -2.55
N GLN A 438 -8.24 23.03 -2.88
CA GLN A 438 -7.51 22.63 -4.08
C GLN A 438 -8.18 23.17 -5.36
N VAL A 439 -9.49 22.99 -5.49
CA VAL A 439 -10.27 23.46 -6.65
C VAL A 439 -10.16 24.96 -6.81
N MET A 440 -10.32 25.75 -5.73
CA MET A 440 -10.27 27.19 -5.79
C MET A 440 -8.92 27.73 -6.25
N ILE A 441 -7.81 27.19 -5.74
CA ILE A 441 -6.48 27.67 -6.12
C ILE A 441 -6.06 27.21 -7.52
N ILE A 442 -6.42 25.99 -7.92
CA ILE A 442 -6.19 25.48 -9.27
C ILE A 442 -7.02 26.31 -10.27
N TYR A 443 -8.26 26.66 -9.93
CA TYR A 443 -9.09 27.52 -10.73
C TYR A 443 -8.44 28.91 -10.95
N ALA A 444 -7.95 29.54 -9.87
CA ALA A 444 -7.28 30.84 -9.96
C ALA A 444 -6.05 30.78 -10.89
N ALA A 445 -5.25 29.71 -10.80
CA ALA A 445 -4.08 29.55 -11.65
C ALA A 445 -4.44 29.29 -13.12
N THR A 446 -5.35 28.34 -13.37
CA THR A 446 -5.72 27.95 -14.75
C THR A 446 -6.49 29.02 -15.50
N LYS A 447 -7.24 29.91 -14.82
CA LYS A 447 -7.95 31.05 -15.40
C LYS A 447 -7.07 32.28 -15.62
N GLY A 448 -5.80 32.24 -15.15
CA GLY A 448 -4.84 33.34 -15.40
C GLY A 448 -4.89 34.48 -14.40
N PHE A 449 -5.63 34.36 -13.30
CA PHE A 449 -5.65 35.40 -12.25
C PHE A 449 -4.27 35.63 -11.62
N LEU A 450 -3.36 34.62 -11.72
CA LEU A 450 -2.03 34.69 -11.14
C LEU A 450 -0.93 35.11 -12.13
N ASP A 451 -1.27 35.35 -13.41
CA ASP A 451 -0.29 35.61 -14.48
C ASP A 451 0.57 36.85 -14.21
N GLU A 452 -0.01 37.89 -13.58
CA GLU A 452 0.68 39.16 -13.27
C GLU A 452 1.54 39.08 -11.99
N LEU A 453 1.35 38.05 -11.17
CA LEU A 453 2.08 37.92 -9.92
C LEU A 453 3.50 37.37 -10.15
N PRO A 454 4.52 37.89 -9.44
CA PRO A 454 5.85 37.25 -9.43
C PRO A 454 5.80 35.85 -8.88
N VAL A 455 6.55 34.90 -9.47
CA VAL A 455 6.56 33.47 -9.05
C VAL A 455 6.87 33.31 -7.56
N GLY A 456 7.81 34.06 -7.03
CA GLY A 456 8.19 34.02 -5.61
C GLY A 456 7.08 34.48 -4.64
N SER A 457 6.02 35.16 -5.12
CA SER A 457 4.89 35.60 -4.31
C SER A 457 3.73 34.62 -4.30
N ILE A 458 3.70 33.61 -5.20
CA ILE A 458 2.60 32.67 -5.38
C ILE A 458 2.27 31.90 -4.09
N LYS A 459 3.27 31.41 -3.37
CA LYS A 459 3.06 30.70 -2.09
C LYS A 459 2.47 31.61 -1.01
N LYS A 460 2.90 32.88 -0.97
CA LYS A 460 2.33 33.86 -0.03
C LYS A 460 0.89 34.17 -0.39
N PHE A 461 0.62 34.29 -1.70
CA PHE A 461 -0.74 34.46 -2.20
C PHE A 461 -1.61 33.29 -1.80
N GLU A 462 -1.21 32.06 -2.06
CA GLU A 462 -1.96 30.85 -1.72
C GLU A 462 -2.30 30.81 -0.22
N ALA A 463 -1.30 30.99 0.65
CA ALA A 463 -1.49 30.96 2.09
C ALA A 463 -2.43 32.06 2.61
N GLY A 464 -2.34 33.26 2.05
CA GLY A 464 -3.21 34.37 2.38
C GLY A 464 -4.63 34.19 1.82
N PHE A 465 -4.74 33.65 0.62
CA PHE A 465 -6.03 33.41 -0.05
C PHE A 465 -6.88 32.40 0.76
N TYR A 466 -6.31 31.34 1.27
CA TYR A 466 -7.04 30.42 2.14
C TYR A 466 -7.55 31.09 3.42
N LYS A 467 -6.72 31.91 4.07
CA LYS A 467 -7.14 32.67 5.27
C LYS A 467 -8.25 33.66 4.94
N PHE A 468 -8.17 34.33 3.78
CA PHE A 468 -9.17 35.28 3.33
C PHE A 468 -10.52 34.59 3.08
N ILE A 469 -10.51 33.40 2.48
CA ILE A 469 -11.71 32.58 2.28
C ILE A 469 -12.29 32.14 3.61
N ASP A 470 -11.45 31.54 4.47
CA ASP A 470 -11.89 31.04 5.78
C ASP A 470 -12.55 32.13 6.63
N SER A 471 -12.09 33.41 6.51
CA SER A 471 -12.58 34.52 7.28
C SER A 471 -13.81 35.21 6.71
N ASN A 472 -13.94 35.31 5.36
CA ASN A 472 -14.92 36.17 4.73
C ASN A 472 -15.90 35.42 3.82
N TYR A 473 -15.54 34.22 3.34
CA TYR A 473 -16.28 33.51 2.29
C TYR A 473 -16.35 32.02 2.52
N SER A 474 -16.48 31.59 3.79
CA SER A 474 -16.58 30.18 4.16
C SER A 474 -17.73 29.43 3.45
N ASP A 475 -18.81 30.19 3.12
CA ASP A 475 -19.96 29.62 2.42
C ASP A 475 -19.61 29.08 1.03
N VAL A 476 -18.66 29.70 0.32
CA VAL A 476 -18.20 29.23 -0.99
C VAL A 476 -17.47 27.89 -0.87
N GLU A 477 -16.65 27.74 0.16
CA GLU A 477 -15.98 26.47 0.45
C GLU A 477 -17.02 25.37 0.75
N HIS A 478 -17.98 25.66 1.62
CA HIS A 478 -19.06 24.74 1.96
C HIS A 478 -19.94 24.36 0.77
N GLU A 479 -20.25 25.33 -0.13
CA GLU A 479 -21.02 25.05 -1.34
C GLU A 479 -20.28 24.08 -2.25
N ILE A 480 -19.00 24.31 -2.53
CA ILE A 480 -18.18 23.44 -3.39
C ILE A 480 -18.06 22.04 -2.79
N GLU A 481 -17.84 21.94 -1.46
CA GLU A 481 -17.68 20.65 -0.79
C GLU A 481 -18.99 19.84 -0.77
N SER A 482 -20.14 20.50 -0.50
CA SER A 482 -21.45 19.85 -0.39
C SER A 482 -22.03 19.45 -1.74
N LYS A 483 -21.94 20.34 -2.75
CA LYS A 483 -22.46 20.06 -4.10
C LYS A 483 -21.52 19.18 -4.93
N GLY A 484 -20.23 19.20 -4.63
CA GLY A 484 -19.21 18.46 -5.38
C GLY A 484 -19.03 18.95 -6.82
N GLU A 485 -19.61 20.11 -7.18
CA GLU A 485 -19.52 20.73 -8.51
C GLU A 485 -19.42 22.23 -8.41
N LEU A 486 -18.80 22.86 -9.41
CA LEU A 486 -18.79 24.30 -9.60
C LEU A 486 -20.00 24.71 -10.41
N THR A 487 -20.98 25.36 -9.75
CA THR A 487 -22.14 25.97 -10.40
C THR A 487 -21.74 27.29 -11.03
N GLU A 488 -22.56 27.82 -11.97
CA GLU A 488 -22.31 29.15 -12.55
C GLU A 488 -22.30 30.25 -11.51
N GLU A 489 -23.10 30.12 -10.45
CA GLU A 489 -23.14 31.06 -9.33
C GLU A 489 -21.85 30.99 -8.50
N ALA A 490 -21.41 29.76 -8.17
CA ALA A 490 -20.14 29.53 -7.46
C ALA A 490 -18.94 30.07 -8.26
N ILE A 491 -18.94 29.91 -9.59
CA ILE A 491 -17.90 30.47 -10.47
C ILE A 491 -17.88 32.01 -10.40
N LYS A 492 -19.03 32.66 -10.54
CA LYS A 492 -19.11 34.13 -10.45
C LYS A 492 -18.66 34.68 -9.09
N THR A 493 -19.07 34.00 -8.02
CA THR A 493 -18.65 34.35 -6.67
C THR A 493 -17.14 34.15 -6.51
N LEU A 494 -16.59 33.05 -7.00
CA LEU A 494 -15.16 32.76 -6.93
C LEU A 494 -14.34 33.80 -7.72
N ASP A 495 -14.78 34.19 -8.92
CA ASP A 495 -14.14 35.26 -9.72
C ASP A 495 -14.12 36.59 -8.96
N SER A 496 -15.22 36.95 -8.29
CA SER A 496 -15.31 38.18 -7.50
C SER A 496 -14.38 38.11 -6.26
N VAL A 497 -14.35 36.97 -5.57
CA VAL A 497 -13.51 36.75 -4.39
C VAL A 497 -12.03 36.81 -4.74
N ILE A 498 -11.60 36.10 -5.81
CA ILE A 498 -10.20 36.13 -6.27
C ILE A 498 -9.81 37.57 -6.66
N THR A 499 -10.67 38.29 -7.40
CA THR A 499 -10.41 39.68 -7.82
C THR A 499 -10.33 40.62 -6.63
N ALA A 500 -11.18 40.46 -5.61
CA ALA A 500 -11.14 41.26 -4.39
C ALA A 500 -9.83 41.02 -3.63
N TYR A 501 -9.45 39.75 -3.45
CA TYR A 501 -8.20 39.40 -2.75
C TYR A 501 -6.95 39.90 -3.51
N LEU A 502 -6.92 39.83 -4.84
CA LEU A 502 -5.81 40.33 -5.65
C LEU A 502 -5.57 41.83 -5.45
N LYS A 503 -6.66 42.63 -5.22
CA LYS A 503 -6.55 44.07 -4.93
C LYS A 503 -5.96 44.35 -3.56
N GLU A 504 -6.17 43.46 -2.58
CA GLU A 504 -5.63 43.58 -1.22
C GLU A 504 -4.23 43.01 -1.10
N PHE A 505 -3.88 42.06 -1.96
CA PHE A 505 -2.60 41.35 -1.92
C PHE A 505 -1.45 42.28 -2.36
N LYS A 506 -0.55 42.56 -1.41
CA LYS A 506 0.72 43.24 -1.68
C LYS A 506 1.81 42.19 -1.80
N ALA A 507 2.40 42.02 -2.98
CA ALA A 507 3.46 41.09 -3.28
C ALA A 507 4.74 41.38 -2.47
#